data_d92361037954c8d24133c663fd63655e
#
_entry.id   d92361037954c8d24133c663fd63655e
#
_cell.length_a   1.000
_cell.length_b   1.000
_cell.length_c   1.000
_cell.angle_alpha   90.00
_cell.angle_beta   90.00
_cell.angle_gamma   90.00
#
_symmetry.space_group_name_H-M   'P 1'
#
loop_
_entity.id
_entity.type
_entity.pdbx_description
1 polymer ?
#
loop_
_entity_poly.entity_id
_entity_poly.type
_entity_poly.pdbx_seq_one_letter_code
_entity_poly.pdbx_strand_id
1 'polypeptide(L)'
;MKGKNLYPEIKIKKLGIKYLDHCIKLDKETLNGIWTKRQWQDELTSAKRICLGALHQTKLIGLASGWLATDEINITFVGVHPLFQNQGIASLMLLSLLSRSKEIGISIATLEVKEDNLAAKSLYES
;
A
#
# COMPACT_ATOMS: atom_id res chain seq x y z
N MET A 1 -12.80 3.88 -23.90
CA MET A 1 -12.92 4.02 -23.31
C MET A 1 -12.20 4.30 -22.61
N LYS A 2 -11.95 4.90 -22.81
CA LYS A 2 -11.33 5.30 -22.10
C LYS A 2 -11.31 5.14 -20.81
N GLY A 3 -10.39 5.44 -20.06
CA GLY A 3 -10.50 5.23 -18.68
C GLY A 3 -11.03 3.88 -18.28
N LYS A 4 -10.89 2.98 -19.11
CA LYS A 4 -11.41 1.65 -18.85
C LYS A 4 -10.61 1.00 -17.73
N ASN A 5 -11.30 0.52 -16.71
CA ASN A 5 -10.68 -0.20 -15.62
C ASN A 5 -10.39 -1.64 -16.06
N LEU A 6 -9.11 -1.98 -16.16
CA LEU A 6 -8.70 -3.32 -16.58
C LEU A 6 -9.00 -4.39 -15.53
N TYR A 7 -9.10 -3.97 -14.27
CA TYR A 7 -9.39 -4.90 -13.17
C TYR A 7 -10.53 -4.34 -12.33
N PRO A 8 -11.78 -4.39 -12.87
CA PRO A 8 -12.92 -3.81 -12.14
C PRO A 8 -13.18 -4.46 -10.80
N GLU A 9 -12.69 -5.68 -10.61
CA GLU A 9 -12.86 -6.39 -9.35
C GLU A 9 -11.72 -6.16 -8.35
N ILE A 10 -10.80 -5.23 -8.65
CA ILE A 10 -9.77 -4.87 -7.67
C ILE A 10 -10.42 -4.16 -6.50
N LYS A 11 -10.16 -4.66 -5.30
CA LYS A 11 -10.67 -4.06 -4.07
C LYS A 11 -9.51 -3.60 -3.21
N ILE A 12 -9.64 -2.39 -2.68
CA ILE A 12 -8.67 -1.83 -1.74
C ILE A 12 -9.27 -1.91 -0.35
N LYS A 13 -8.56 -2.52 0.58
CA LYS A 13 -9.07 -2.62 1.95
C LYS A 13 -7.94 -2.53 2.96
N LYS A 14 -8.29 -2.13 4.17
CA LYS A 14 -7.35 -2.13 5.28
C LYS A 14 -7.11 -3.57 5.72
N LEU A 15 -5.84 -3.92 5.87
CA LEU A 15 -5.45 -5.28 6.22
C LEU A 15 -5.26 -5.42 7.72
N GLY A 16 -5.67 -6.57 8.25
CA GLY A 16 -5.43 -6.95 9.63
C GLY A 16 -4.57 -8.19 9.69
N ILE A 17 -4.42 -8.72 10.90
CA ILE A 17 -3.48 -9.81 11.17
C ILE A 17 -3.78 -11.08 10.38
N LYS A 18 -5.01 -11.29 9.97
CA LYS A 18 -5.35 -12.49 9.19
C LYS A 18 -4.67 -12.51 7.82
N TYR A 19 -4.14 -11.37 7.38
CA TYR A 19 -3.42 -11.28 6.11
C TYR A 19 -1.91 -11.41 6.27
N LEU A 20 -1.43 -11.78 7.46
CA LEU A 20 0.00 -11.82 7.75
C LEU A 20 0.79 -12.64 6.72
N ASP A 21 0.36 -13.86 6.47
CA ASP A 21 1.10 -14.72 5.54
C ASP A 21 1.03 -14.20 4.11
N HIS A 22 -0.09 -13.60 3.73
CA HIS A 22 -0.24 -12.99 2.40
C HIS A 22 0.72 -11.81 2.25
N CYS A 23 0.85 -11.00 3.29
CA CYS A 23 1.75 -9.85 3.26
C CYS A 23 3.20 -10.28 3.17
N ILE A 24 3.60 -11.29 3.93
CA ILE A 24 4.97 -11.80 3.91
C ILE A 24 5.31 -12.33 2.52
N LYS A 25 4.40 -13.08 1.93
CA LYS A 25 4.63 -13.62 0.60
C LYS A 25 4.77 -12.53 -0.45
N LEU A 26 3.85 -11.57 -0.44
CA LEU A 26 3.87 -10.48 -1.41
C LEU A 26 5.09 -9.58 -1.23
N ASP A 27 5.48 -9.34 0.03
CA ASP A 27 6.68 -8.59 0.34
C ASP A 27 7.91 -9.21 -0.33
N LYS A 28 8.06 -10.52 -0.22
CA LYS A 28 9.19 -11.21 -0.84
C LYS A 28 9.17 -11.10 -2.36
N GLU A 29 7.99 -11.10 -2.94
CA GLU A 29 7.84 -11.04 -4.40
C GLU A 29 7.97 -9.63 -4.97
N THR A 30 7.71 -8.60 -4.15
CA THR A 30 7.61 -7.23 -4.64
C THR A 30 8.65 -6.30 -4.05
N LEU A 31 8.97 -6.47 -2.77
CA LEU A 31 9.80 -5.53 -2.00
C LEU A 31 11.06 -6.19 -1.46
N ASN A 32 11.33 -7.43 -1.85
CA ASN A 32 12.53 -8.19 -1.48
C ASN A 32 12.64 -8.48 0.03
N GLY A 33 11.49 -8.62 0.69
CA GLY A 33 11.49 -8.96 2.11
C GLY A 33 11.99 -7.82 2.98
N ILE A 34 11.31 -6.67 2.90
CA ILE A 34 11.74 -5.49 3.66
C ILE A 34 11.53 -5.66 5.15
N TRP A 35 10.62 -6.53 5.56
CA TRP A 35 10.30 -6.72 6.96
C TRP A 35 10.34 -8.18 7.36
N THR A 36 10.69 -8.43 8.63
CA THR A 36 10.58 -9.75 9.25
C THR A 36 9.12 -10.05 9.54
N LYS A 37 8.86 -11.30 9.90
CA LYS A 37 7.50 -11.71 10.29
C LYS A 37 7.00 -10.86 11.47
N ARG A 38 7.87 -10.61 12.45
CA ARG A 38 7.48 -9.82 13.62
C ARG A 38 7.15 -8.39 13.23
N GLN A 39 7.94 -7.81 12.32
CA GLN A 39 7.67 -6.46 11.84
C GLN A 39 6.34 -6.39 11.11
N TRP A 40 6.02 -7.42 10.33
CA TRP A 40 4.72 -7.49 9.67
C TRP A 40 3.57 -7.63 10.67
N GLN A 41 3.78 -8.42 11.75
CA GLN A 41 2.78 -8.51 12.81
C GLN A 41 2.50 -7.16 13.44
N ASP A 42 3.56 -6.40 13.73
CA ASP A 42 3.42 -5.07 14.31
C ASP A 42 2.71 -4.12 13.36
N GLU A 43 3.06 -4.20 12.07
CA GLU A 43 2.44 -3.36 11.05
C GLU A 43 0.92 -3.58 10.98
N LEU A 44 0.50 -4.83 11.05
CA LEU A 44 -0.90 -5.18 10.88
C LEU A 44 -1.74 -5.02 12.14
N THR A 45 -1.12 -4.79 13.29
CA THR A 45 -1.82 -4.67 14.57
C THR A 45 -1.72 -3.30 15.22
N SER A 46 -0.79 -2.45 14.78
CA SER A 46 -0.58 -1.14 15.39
C SER A 46 -1.69 -0.16 15.03
N ALA A 47 -2.22 0.54 16.04
CA ALA A 47 -3.21 1.58 15.82
C ALA A 47 -2.61 2.81 15.14
N LYS A 48 -1.28 2.93 15.12
CA LYS A 48 -0.60 4.08 14.53
C LYS A 48 -0.20 3.85 13.08
N ARG A 49 -0.68 2.78 12.48
CA ARG A 49 -0.33 2.45 11.10
C ARG A 49 -1.56 2.09 10.31
N ILE A 50 -1.53 2.43 9.03
CA ILE A 50 -2.55 2.02 8.08
C ILE A 50 -1.86 1.21 7.00
N CYS A 51 -2.21 -0.06 6.90
CA CYS A 51 -1.71 -0.92 5.84
C CYS A 51 -2.87 -1.30 4.95
N LEU A 52 -2.81 -0.89 3.69
CA LEU A 52 -3.83 -1.21 2.71
C LEU A 52 -3.34 -2.31 1.78
N GLY A 53 -4.28 -3.12 1.35
CA GLY A 53 -3.99 -4.14 0.36
C GLY A 53 -4.90 -4.00 -0.83
N ALA A 54 -4.37 -4.32 -2.01
CA ALA A 54 -5.14 -4.44 -3.23
C ALA A 54 -5.39 -5.91 -3.48
N LEU A 55 -6.65 -6.28 -3.61
CA LEU A 55 -7.06 -7.67 -3.81
C LEU A 55 -7.68 -7.82 -5.19
N HIS A 56 -7.17 -8.79 -5.94
CA HIS A 56 -7.78 -9.24 -7.18
C HIS A 56 -8.44 -10.57 -6.85
N GLN A 57 -9.77 -10.56 -6.77
CA GLN A 57 -10.51 -11.69 -6.22
C GLN A 57 -10.04 -11.93 -4.80
N THR A 58 -9.45 -13.07 -4.47
CA THR A 58 -8.95 -13.35 -3.13
C THR A 58 -7.43 -13.18 -3.01
N LYS A 59 -6.76 -12.84 -4.12
CA LYS A 59 -5.31 -12.76 -4.13
C LYS A 59 -4.83 -11.36 -3.79
N LEU A 60 -3.93 -11.25 -2.85
CA LEU A 60 -3.31 -9.97 -2.49
C LEU A 60 -2.22 -9.66 -3.51
N ILE A 61 -2.37 -8.54 -4.21
CA ILE A 61 -1.45 -8.17 -5.30
C ILE A 61 -0.78 -6.81 -5.09
N GLY A 62 -1.17 -6.09 -4.05
CA GLY A 62 -0.54 -4.79 -3.77
C GLY A 62 -0.60 -4.46 -2.30
N LEU A 63 0.36 -3.65 -1.87
CA LEU A 63 0.49 -3.19 -0.49
C LEU A 63 0.85 -1.72 -0.47
N ALA A 64 0.24 -0.96 0.44
CA ALA A 64 0.60 0.42 0.70
C ALA A 64 0.51 0.66 2.19
N SER A 65 1.51 1.30 2.77
CA SER A 65 1.53 1.51 4.21
C SER A 65 1.91 2.92 4.57
N GLY A 66 1.29 3.42 5.64
CA GLY A 66 1.60 4.71 6.22
C GLY A 66 1.63 4.65 7.72
N TRP A 67 2.42 5.50 8.30
CA TRP A 67 2.64 5.65 9.74
C TRP A 67 2.01 6.95 10.19
N LEU A 68 1.13 6.88 11.18
CA LEU A 68 0.36 8.05 11.64
C LEU A 68 1.07 8.74 12.81
N ALA A 69 1.24 10.05 12.70
CA ALA A 69 1.78 10.88 13.77
C ALA A 69 0.97 12.17 13.80
N THR A 70 0.38 12.48 14.94
CA THR A 70 -0.43 13.67 15.19
C THR A 70 -1.38 14.03 14.04
N ASP A 71 -0.95 14.89 13.11
CA ASP A 71 -1.76 15.33 11.96
C ASP A 71 -1.12 14.96 10.64
N GLU A 72 -0.21 14.00 10.67
CA GLU A 72 0.61 13.65 9.52
C GLU A 72 0.59 12.15 9.27
N ILE A 73 0.60 11.76 8.00
CA ILE A 73 0.86 10.37 7.64
C ILE A 73 2.18 10.32 6.86
N ASN A 74 3.05 9.41 7.30
CA ASN A 74 4.32 9.17 6.64
C ASN A 74 4.18 7.88 5.83
N ILE A 75 4.10 8.02 4.51
CA ILE A 75 3.90 6.89 3.62
C ILE A 75 5.24 6.18 3.45
N THR A 76 5.31 4.93 3.88
CA THR A 76 6.57 4.20 3.95
C THR A 76 6.84 3.35 2.72
N PHE A 77 5.79 2.79 2.11
CA PHE A 77 5.97 2.07 0.86
C PHE A 77 4.65 1.92 0.11
N VAL A 78 4.78 1.71 -1.19
CA VAL A 78 3.71 1.27 -2.08
C VAL A 78 4.33 0.23 -3.00
N GLY A 79 3.75 -0.94 -3.08
CA GLY A 79 4.28 -2.01 -3.91
C GLY A 79 3.16 -2.78 -4.60
N VAL A 80 3.42 -3.20 -5.84
CA VAL A 80 2.46 -3.99 -6.63
C VAL A 80 3.19 -5.18 -7.20
N HIS A 81 2.54 -6.33 -7.13
CA HIS A 81 3.07 -7.57 -7.70
C HIS A 81 3.49 -7.34 -9.16
N PRO A 82 4.65 -7.87 -9.57
CA PRO A 82 5.18 -7.59 -10.91
C PRO A 82 4.20 -7.84 -12.05
N LEU A 83 3.34 -8.84 -11.94
CA LEU A 83 2.37 -9.14 -12.98
C LEU A 83 1.22 -8.14 -13.08
N PHE A 84 1.11 -7.25 -12.11
CA PHE A 84 0.02 -6.27 -12.05
C PHE A 84 0.51 -4.83 -12.10
N GLN A 85 1.80 -4.62 -12.32
CA GLN A 85 2.36 -3.27 -12.38
C GLN A 85 1.92 -2.56 -13.65
N ASN A 86 2.00 -1.21 -13.62
CA ASN A 86 1.65 -0.34 -14.75
C ASN A 86 0.18 -0.43 -15.13
N GLN A 87 -0.68 -0.74 -14.16
CA GLN A 87 -2.13 -0.86 -14.35
C GLN A 87 -2.91 0.18 -13.55
N GLY A 88 -2.20 1.12 -12.91
CA GLY A 88 -2.84 2.14 -12.09
C GLY A 88 -3.18 1.69 -10.68
N ILE A 89 -2.75 0.51 -10.26
CA ILE A 89 -3.10 -0.02 -8.94
C ILE A 89 -2.39 0.74 -7.83
N ALA A 90 -1.12 1.11 -8.05
CA ALA A 90 -0.37 1.90 -7.07
C ALA A 90 -1.05 3.24 -6.83
N SER A 91 -1.49 3.91 -7.91
CA SER A 91 -2.23 5.16 -7.79
C SER A 91 -3.51 4.99 -7.00
N LEU A 92 -4.24 3.92 -7.29
CA LEU A 92 -5.50 3.63 -6.61
C LEU A 92 -5.28 3.44 -5.11
N MET A 93 -4.24 2.69 -4.74
CA MET A 93 -3.93 2.47 -3.33
C MET A 93 -3.48 3.76 -2.65
N LEU A 94 -2.67 4.56 -3.33
CA LEU A 94 -2.20 5.81 -2.77
C LEU A 94 -3.36 6.77 -2.52
N LEU A 95 -4.25 6.90 -3.50
CA LEU A 95 -5.43 7.76 -3.34
C LEU A 95 -6.31 7.27 -2.21
N SER A 96 -6.48 5.96 -2.07
CA SER A 96 -7.26 5.39 -0.99
C SER A 96 -6.62 5.67 0.37
N LEU A 97 -5.29 5.57 0.45
CA LEU A 97 -4.56 5.85 1.69
C LEU A 97 -4.71 7.30 2.09
N LEU A 98 -4.58 8.22 1.14
CA LEU A 98 -4.73 9.65 1.39
C LEU A 98 -6.17 9.99 1.80
N SER A 99 -7.15 9.39 1.14
CA SER A 99 -8.55 9.63 1.44
C SER A 99 -8.90 9.16 2.85
N ARG A 100 -8.46 7.97 3.23
CA ARG A 100 -8.69 7.45 4.59
C ARG A 100 -8.01 8.30 5.65
N SER A 101 -6.82 8.78 5.34
CA SER A 101 -6.09 9.65 6.27
C SER A 101 -6.82 10.96 6.48
N LYS A 102 -7.35 11.54 5.40
CA LYS A 102 -8.09 12.79 5.49
C LYS A 102 -9.34 12.63 6.34
N GLU A 103 -10.02 11.49 6.23
CA GLU A 103 -11.23 11.22 7.00
C GLU A 103 -10.98 11.22 8.50
N ILE A 104 -9.77 10.89 8.94
CA ILE A 104 -9.43 10.86 10.36
C ILE A 104 -8.65 12.11 10.79
N GLY A 105 -8.69 13.17 9.97
CA GLY A 105 -8.13 14.46 10.36
C GLY A 105 -6.67 14.67 10.00
N ILE A 106 -6.09 13.81 9.19
CA ILE A 106 -4.70 13.96 8.75
C ILE A 106 -4.67 15.03 7.66
N SER A 107 -3.81 16.04 7.83
CA SER A 107 -3.70 17.16 6.89
C SER A 107 -2.41 17.18 6.10
N ILE A 108 -1.40 16.41 6.55
CA ILE A 108 -0.09 16.41 5.93
C ILE A 108 0.29 14.99 5.57
N ALA A 109 0.76 14.80 4.34
CA ALA A 109 1.27 13.50 3.92
C ALA A 109 2.72 13.68 3.47
N THR A 110 3.61 12.87 4.03
CA THR A 110 5.01 12.84 3.62
C THR A 110 5.33 11.49 3.02
N LEU A 111 6.33 11.47 2.16
CA LEU A 111 6.67 10.28 1.41
C LEU A 111 8.11 9.88 1.66
N GLU A 112 8.28 8.61 2.02
CA GLU A 112 9.59 8.04 2.24
C GLU A 112 9.70 6.82 1.33
N VAL A 113 10.32 7.01 0.16
CA VAL A 113 10.38 5.97 -0.87
C VAL A 113 11.83 5.61 -1.12
N LYS A 114 12.12 4.31 -1.10
CA LYS A 114 13.46 3.82 -1.40
C LYS A 114 13.76 3.98 -2.89
N GLU A 115 15.05 4.08 -3.22
CA GLU A 115 15.49 4.24 -4.60
C GLU A 115 14.98 3.13 -5.51
N ASP A 116 14.93 1.92 -4.99
CA ASP A 116 14.52 0.77 -5.81
C ASP A 116 13.00 0.70 -6.00
N ASN A 117 12.24 1.64 -5.43
CA ASN A 117 10.81 1.73 -5.65
C ASN A 117 10.51 2.90 -6.60
N LEU A 118 11.05 2.81 -7.80
CA LEU A 118 10.99 3.91 -8.75
C LEU A 118 9.59 4.20 -9.27
N ALA A 119 8.74 3.17 -9.36
CA ALA A 119 7.38 3.37 -9.86
C ALA A 119 6.58 4.28 -8.93
N ALA A 120 6.67 4.05 -7.62
CA ALA A 120 5.98 4.89 -6.65
C ALA A 120 6.57 6.28 -6.62
N LYS A 121 7.90 6.38 -6.67
CA LYS A 121 8.59 7.66 -6.68
C LYS A 121 8.17 8.49 -7.89
N SER A 122 8.11 7.87 -9.05
CA SER A 122 7.70 8.56 -10.28
C SER A 122 6.26 9.07 -10.16
N LEU A 123 5.38 8.28 -9.56
CA LEU A 123 4.01 8.68 -9.36
C LEU A 123 3.90 9.95 -8.53
N TYR A 124 4.69 10.05 -7.46
CA TYR A 124 4.65 11.23 -6.59
C TYR A 124 5.27 12.46 -7.23
N GLU A 125 6.26 12.26 -8.07
CA GLU A 125 6.95 13.36 -8.70
C GLU A 125 6.22 13.91 -9.92
N SER A 126 5.29 13.15 -10.44
CA SER A 126 4.50 13.60 -11.57
C SER A 126 3.27 14.38 -11.09
#